data_c13d6a8450abbb3e19d95812e7542801
#
_entry.id   c13d6a8450abbb3e19d95812e7542801
#
_cell.length_a   1.000
_cell.length_b   1.000
_cell.length_c   1.000
_cell.angle_alpha   90.00
_cell.angle_beta   90.00
_cell.angle_gamma   90.00
#
_symmetry.space_group_name_H-M   'P 1'
#
loop_
_entity.id
_entity.type
_entity.pdbx_description
1 polymer ?
#
loop_
_entity_poly.entity_id
_entity_poly.type
_entity_poly.pdbx_seq_one_letter_code
_entity_poly.pdbx_strand_id
1 'polypeptide(L)'
;KQHYAVCISDPSGEFSNYNQLADNYASEKEDIKAVYQLMKEDLSQREDGGKFEKDSLYIINDAKAFINYTFIDEETMKKLLTRGPALGFNIIFVGMHKELIDAYDKQLDIARKIINQFSMGIRITDQQFFKFSFIQREPVMKENESYIVKNQTYQKMRWFK
;
A
#
# COMPACT_ATOMS: atom_id res chain seq x y z
N LYS A 1 10.93 -20.52 3.32
CA LYS A 1 11.45 -19.45 4.21
C LYS A 1 10.71 -18.17 3.84
N GLN A 2 10.17 -17.48 4.82
CA GLN A 2 9.56 -16.17 4.63
C GLN A 2 10.67 -15.17 4.25
N HIS A 3 10.51 -14.53 3.08
CA HIS A 3 11.52 -13.58 2.57
C HIS A 3 11.38 -12.19 3.16
N TYR A 4 10.22 -11.88 3.75
CA TYR A 4 9.89 -10.57 4.32
C TYR A 4 9.62 -10.66 5.81
N ALA A 5 9.97 -9.60 6.55
CA ALA A 5 9.38 -9.28 7.83
C ALA A 5 8.07 -8.52 7.54
N VAL A 6 6.93 -9.09 7.93
CA VAL A 6 5.59 -8.59 7.56
C VAL A 6 4.94 -7.88 8.73
N CYS A 7 4.57 -6.62 8.51
CA CYS A 7 3.78 -5.83 9.45
C CYS A 7 2.45 -5.44 8.81
N ILE A 8 1.34 -5.65 9.50
CA ILE A 8 -0.01 -5.31 9.02
C ILE A 8 -0.62 -4.25 9.95
N SER A 9 -1.04 -3.14 9.36
CA SER A 9 -1.91 -2.14 10.00
C SER A 9 -3.31 -2.31 9.40
N ASP A 10 -4.29 -2.66 10.24
CA ASP A 10 -5.63 -3.04 9.81
C ASP A 10 -6.73 -2.47 10.72
N PRO A 11 -6.95 -1.14 10.65
CA PRO A 11 -7.96 -0.49 11.48
C PRO A 11 -9.39 -0.97 11.24
N SER A 12 -9.67 -1.56 10.09
CA SER A 12 -10.99 -2.11 9.75
C SER A 12 -11.19 -3.56 10.23
N GLY A 13 -10.11 -4.28 10.59
CA GLY A 13 -10.15 -5.67 11.00
C GLY A 13 -10.38 -6.69 9.87
N GLU A 14 -10.39 -6.23 8.61
CA GLU A 14 -10.65 -7.10 7.45
C GLU A 14 -9.59 -8.17 7.24
N PHE A 15 -8.36 -7.92 7.70
CA PHE A 15 -7.24 -8.86 7.59
C PHE A 15 -6.98 -9.66 8.88
N SER A 16 -7.89 -9.62 9.86
CA SER A 16 -7.74 -10.31 11.14
C SER A 16 -7.47 -11.83 11.00
N ASN A 17 -8.02 -12.47 9.98
CA ASN A 17 -7.76 -13.89 9.68
C ASN A 17 -6.31 -14.17 9.22
N TYR A 18 -5.56 -13.15 8.87
CA TYR A 18 -4.16 -13.25 8.42
C TYR A 18 -3.14 -12.80 9.47
N ASN A 19 -3.59 -12.48 10.70
CA ASN A 19 -2.74 -11.99 11.78
C ASN A 19 -1.57 -12.94 12.08
N GLN A 20 -1.79 -14.25 11.99
CA GLN A 20 -0.77 -15.28 12.22
C GLN A 20 0.32 -15.34 11.13
N LEU A 21 0.12 -14.68 10.00
CA LEU A 21 1.10 -14.59 8.92
C LEU A 21 1.98 -13.35 9.03
N ALA A 22 1.66 -12.44 9.93
CA ALA A 22 2.41 -11.22 10.19
C ALA A 22 3.34 -11.39 11.39
N ASP A 23 4.51 -10.78 11.33
CA ASP A 23 5.40 -10.63 12.47
C ASP A 23 4.84 -9.58 13.46
N ASN A 24 4.11 -8.57 12.94
CA ASN A 24 3.34 -7.60 13.72
C ASN A 24 1.98 -7.34 13.07
N TYR A 25 0.91 -7.39 13.87
CA TYR A 25 -0.45 -7.05 13.45
C TYR A 25 -1.04 -6.01 14.40
N ALA A 26 -1.57 -4.91 13.85
CA ALA A 26 -2.15 -3.80 14.59
C ALA A 26 -3.53 -3.42 14.04
N SER A 27 -4.56 -3.47 14.88
CA SER A 27 -5.91 -3.00 14.57
C SER A 27 -6.32 -1.78 15.40
N GLU A 28 -5.80 -1.68 16.61
CA GLU A 28 -6.11 -0.58 17.50
C GLU A 28 -5.24 0.65 17.18
N LYS A 29 -5.79 1.85 17.42
CA LYS A 29 -5.14 3.12 17.09
C LYS A 29 -3.72 3.26 17.66
N GLU A 30 -3.53 2.84 18.90
CA GLU A 30 -2.21 3.00 19.56
C GLU A 30 -1.19 1.99 19.01
N ASP A 31 -1.62 0.77 18.69
CA ASP A 31 -0.77 -0.23 18.04
C ASP A 31 -0.39 0.19 16.61
N ILE A 32 -1.31 0.81 15.88
CA ILE A 32 -1.04 1.37 14.55
C ILE A 32 -0.01 2.49 14.62
N LYS A 33 -0.05 3.34 15.65
CA LYS A 33 1.00 4.34 15.89
C LYS A 33 2.35 3.69 16.19
N ALA A 34 2.35 2.58 16.95
CA ALA A 34 3.57 1.83 17.21
C ALA A 34 4.16 1.23 15.94
N VAL A 35 3.33 0.65 15.06
CA VAL A 35 3.77 0.19 13.73
C VAL A 35 4.36 1.34 12.92
N TYR A 36 3.77 2.53 12.95
CA TYR A 36 4.34 3.69 12.25
C TYR A 36 5.70 4.11 12.81
N GLN A 37 5.92 4.04 14.12
CA GLN A 37 7.25 4.30 14.71
C GLN A 37 8.26 3.24 14.24
N LEU A 38 7.88 1.95 14.25
CA LEU A 38 8.70 0.87 13.70
C LEU A 38 9.08 1.10 12.23
N MET A 39 8.15 1.60 11.41
CA MET A 39 8.44 1.95 10.00
C MET A 39 9.52 3.01 9.89
N LYS A 40 9.48 4.05 10.72
CA LYS A 40 10.48 5.13 10.71
C LYS A 40 11.85 4.64 11.17
N GLU A 41 11.87 3.84 12.23
CA GLU A 41 13.10 3.27 12.79
C GLU A 41 13.75 2.28 11.80
N ASP A 42 12.96 1.39 11.19
CA ASP A 42 13.43 0.44 10.19
C ASP A 42 14.06 1.16 8.99
N LEU A 43 13.38 2.17 8.43
CA LEU A 43 13.95 2.94 7.33
C LEU A 43 15.23 3.67 7.73
N SER A 44 15.26 4.31 8.91
CA SER A 44 16.45 5.01 9.41
C SER A 44 17.64 4.07 9.56
N GLN A 45 17.44 2.89 10.18
CA GLN A 45 18.48 1.90 10.34
C GLN A 45 19.03 1.38 9.01
N ARG A 46 18.16 1.23 8.00
CA ARG A 46 18.57 0.82 6.64
C ARG A 46 19.36 1.91 5.93
N GLU A 47 18.99 3.18 6.11
CA GLU A 47 19.73 4.33 5.58
C GLU A 47 21.14 4.44 6.21
N ASP A 48 21.27 4.11 7.49
CA ASP A 48 22.55 4.11 8.20
C ASP A 48 23.44 2.89 7.87
N GLY A 49 23.03 2.06 6.91
CA GLY A 49 23.78 0.91 6.44
C GLY A 49 23.65 -0.33 7.31
N GLY A 50 22.60 -0.43 8.12
CA GLY A 50 22.26 -1.63 8.87
C GLY A 50 22.12 -2.86 7.97
N LYS A 51 22.60 -4.01 8.45
CA LYS A 51 22.43 -5.30 7.75
C LYS A 51 21.16 -5.97 8.23
N PHE A 52 20.28 -6.29 7.30
CA PHE A 52 19.01 -6.96 7.54
C PHE A 52 18.99 -8.32 6.86
N GLU A 53 18.52 -9.35 7.56
CA GLU A 53 18.36 -10.70 6.99
C GLU A 53 17.18 -10.80 6.03
N LYS A 54 16.20 -9.91 6.18
CA LYS A 54 14.96 -9.88 5.39
C LYS A 54 14.62 -8.46 4.99
N ASP A 55 13.96 -8.35 3.86
CA ASP A 55 13.25 -7.13 3.48
C ASP A 55 12.03 -6.95 4.38
N SER A 56 11.60 -5.70 4.58
CA SER A 56 10.36 -5.38 5.28
C SER A 56 9.21 -5.19 4.30
N LEU A 57 8.03 -5.68 4.70
CA LEU A 57 6.78 -5.46 4.00
C LEU A 57 5.73 -4.92 4.98
N TYR A 58 5.33 -3.69 4.78
CA TYR A 58 4.26 -3.04 5.52
C TYR A 58 2.98 -3.03 4.67
N ILE A 59 1.95 -3.72 5.15
CA ILE A 59 0.62 -3.73 4.53
C ILE A 59 -0.27 -2.81 5.35
N ILE A 60 -0.73 -1.74 4.73
CA ILE A 60 -1.55 -0.70 5.35
C ILE A 60 -2.95 -0.81 4.75
N ASN A 61 -3.84 -1.52 5.45
CA ASN A 61 -5.26 -1.56 5.13
C ASN A 61 -5.94 -0.30 5.67
N ASP A 62 -6.92 0.23 4.93
CA ASP A 62 -7.52 1.54 5.20
C ASP A 62 -6.45 2.64 5.34
N ALA A 63 -5.78 2.94 4.23
CA ALA A 63 -4.70 3.93 4.17
C ALA A 63 -5.10 5.30 4.74
N LYS A 64 -6.38 5.69 4.58
CA LYS A 64 -6.89 6.96 5.11
C LYS A 64 -6.97 6.96 6.63
N ALA A 65 -7.46 5.88 7.24
CA ALA A 65 -7.47 5.74 8.70
C ALA A 65 -6.04 5.71 9.26
N PHE A 66 -5.13 5.00 8.61
CA PHE A 66 -3.71 4.99 8.99
C PHE A 66 -3.11 6.41 9.03
N ILE A 67 -3.30 7.21 7.98
CA ILE A 67 -2.83 8.60 7.91
C ILE A 67 -3.42 9.43 9.06
N ASN A 68 -4.73 9.30 9.31
CA ASN A 68 -5.43 10.02 10.37
C ASN A 68 -4.95 9.63 11.78
N TYR A 69 -4.56 8.37 11.99
CA TYR A 69 -4.09 7.91 13.30
C TYR A 69 -2.64 8.28 13.57
N THR A 70 -1.81 8.21 12.55
CA THR A 70 -0.36 8.42 12.66
C THR A 70 0.07 9.87 12.49
N PHE A 71 -0.77 10.70 11.86
CA PHE A 71 -0.44 12.07 11.47
C PHE A 71 0.86 12.15 10.66
N ILE A 72 1.11 11.12 9.83
CA ILE A 72 2.28 11.11 8.97
C ILE A 72 2.34 12.37 8.11
N ASP A 73 3.47 13.06 8.11
CA ASP A 73 3.68 14.26 7.30
C ASP A 73 4.06 13.93 5.85
N GLU A 74 3.98 14.95 4.99
CA GLU A 74 4.25 14.81 3.55
C GLU A 74 5.70 14.38 3.25
N GLU A 75 6.66 14.92 4.02
CA GLU A 75 8.09 14.62 3.82
C GLU A 75 8.39 13.18 4.20
N THR A 76 7.89 12.73 5.33
CA THR A 76 8.04 11.33 5.78
C THR A 76 7.38 10.37 4.81
N MET A 77 6.15 10.65 4.34
CA MET A 77 5.48 9.82 3.33
C MET A 77 6.31 9.72 2.05
N LYS A 78 6.79 10.84 1.54
CA LYS A 78 7.65 10.88 0.37
C LYS A 78 8.94 10.07 0.57
N LYS A 79 9.58 10.24 1.71
CA LYS A 79 10.84 9.55 2.06
C LYS A 79 10.64 8.03 2.08
N LEU A 80 9.61 7.54 2.77
CA LEU A 80 9.26 6.11 2.84
C LEU A 80 9.08 5.50 1.44
N LEU A 81 8.36 6.20 0.56
CA LEU A 81 8.01 5.69 -0.76
C LEU A 81 9.13 5.81 -1.81
N THR A 82 10.03 6.80 -1.69
CA THR A 82 11.09 7.00 -2.68
C THR A 82 12.38 6.29 -2.33
N ARG A 83 12.75 6.25 -1.05
CA ARG A 83 14.01 5.65 -0.59
C ARG A 83 13.84 4.19 -0.16
N GLY A 84 12.72 3.89 0.47
CA GLY A 84 12.45 2.58 1.05
C GLY A 84 12.69 1.41 0.10
N PRO A 85 12.11 1.38 -1.11
CA PRO A 85 12.22 0.23 -2.00
C PRO A 85 13.65 -0.15 -2.37
N ALA A 86 14.55 0.83 -2.53
CA ALA A 86 15.97 0.58 -2.82
C ALA A 86 16.72 -0.03 -1.61
N LEU A 87 16.15 0.07 -0.42
CA LEU A 87 16.72 -0.41 0.83
C LEU A 87 16.03 -1.70 1.34
N GLY A 88 15.16 -2.32 0.53
CA GLY A 88 14.40 -3.49 0.95
C GLY A 88 13.23 -3.18 1.91
N PHE A 89 12.79 -1.93 1.95
CA PHE A 89 11.62 -1.49 2.71
C PHE A 89 10.45 -1.25 1.76
N ASN A 90 9.38 -2.04 1.88
CA ASN A 90 8.28 -2.05 0.94
C ASN A 90 6.95 -1.72 1.64
N ILE A 91 6.08 -0.99 0.97
CA ILE A 91 4.75 -0.63 1.46
C ILE A 91 3.69 -1.01 0.44
N ILE A 92 2.59 -1.61 0.92
CA ILE A 92 1.36 -1.83 0.16
C ILE A 92 0.24 -1.04 0.86
N PHE A 93 -0.36 -0.09 0.16
CA PHE A 93 -1.59 0.56 0.60
C PHE A 93 -2.79 -0.17 0.03
N VAL A 94 -3.75 -0.47 0.90
CA VAL A 94 -5.04 -1.05 0.56
C VAL A 94 -6.13 -0.07 0.97
N GLY A 95 -7.19 0.02 0.19
CA GLY A 95 -8.30 0.90 0.48
C GLY A 95 -9.31 0.98 -0.67
N MET A 96 -10.44 1.59 -0.40
CA MET A 96 -11.44 1.82 -1.44
C MET A 96 -10.95 2.87 -2.44
N HIS A 97 -11.21 2.63 -3.72
CA HIS A 97 -10.81 3.53 -4.81
C HIS A 97 -11.17 5.00 -4.53
N LYS A 98 -12.41 5.28 -4.11
CA LYS A 98 -12.89 6.64 -3.83
C LYS A 98 -12.10 7.37 -2.74
N GLU A 99 -11.53 6.63 -1.79
CA GLU A 99 -10.72 7.18 -0.69
C GLU A 99 -9.29 7.40 -1.13
N LEU A 100 -8.73 6.45 -1.86
CA LEU A 100 -7.36 6.54 -2.35
C LEU A 100 -7.16 7.65 -3.41
N ILE A 101 -8.23 8.10 -4.08
CA ILE A 101 -8.18 9.22 -5.04
C ILE A 101 -8.55 10.58 -4.42
N ASP A 102 -8.79 10.65 -3.12
CA ASP A 102 -9.15 11.90 -2.44
C ASP A 102 -8.03 12.95 -2.62
N ALA A 103 -8.34 13.96 -3.44
CA ALA A 103 -7.37 15.01 -3.77
C ALA A 103 -7.11 15.97 -2.59
N TYR A 104 -7.96 15.97 -1.56
CA TYR A 104 -7.78 16.80 -0.37
C TYR A 104 -6.81 16.16 0.63
N ASP A 105 -6.56 14.85 0.54
CA ASP A 105 -5.55 14.16 1.33
C ASP A 105 -4.18 14.26 0.65
N LYS A 106 -3.33 15.13 1.15
CA LYS A 106 -2.01 15.42 0.56
C LYS A 106 -1.09 14.21 0.59
N GLN A 107 -1.18 13.39 1.63
CA GLN A 107 -0.36 12.21 1.79
C GLN A 107 -0.75 11.12 0.76
N LEU A 108 -2.05 10.91 0.55
CA LEU A 108 -2.54 10.01 -0.50
C LEU A 108 -2.21 10.53 -1.91
N ASP A 109 -2.26 11.86 -2.12
CA ASP A 109 -1.86 12.46 -3.39
C ASP A 109 -0.36 12.24 -3.68
N ILE A 110 0.49 12.37 -2.68
CA ILE A 110 1.92 12.04 -2.78
C ILE A 110 2.13 10.57 -3.09
N ALA A 111 1.47 9.66 -2.34
CA ALA A 111 1.56 8.22 -2.56
C ALA A 111 1.15 7.86 -3.99
N ARG A 112 0.03 8.39 -4.47
CA ARG A 112 -0.48 8.17 -5.83
C ARG A 112 0.48 8.62 -6.93
N LYS A 113 1.22 9.71 -6.72
CA LYS A 113 2.20 10.22 -7.68
C LYS A 113 3.49 9.41 -7.74
N ILE A 114 3.85 8.76 -6.63
CA ILE A 114 5.10 8.00 -6.51
C ILE A 114 4.89 6.53 -6.85
N ILE A 115 3.80 5.93 -6.36
CA ILE A 115 3.51 4.50 -6.58
C ILE A 115 3.18 4.28 -8.06
N ASN A 116 3.86 3.34 -8.66
CA ASN A 116 3.76 3.02 -10.10
C ASN A 116 3.14 1.66 -10.39
N GLN A 117 2.76 0.92 -9.37
CA GLN A 117 2.12 -0.39 -9.49
C GLN A 117 0.87 -0.48 -8.62
N PHE A 118 -0.24 -0.89 -9.22
CA PHE A 118 -1.54 -0.99 -8.57
C PHE A 118 -2.23 -2.30 -8.94
N SER A 119 -2.99 -2.85 -7.99
CA SER A 119 -3.98 -3.89 -8.27
C SER A 119 -5.38 -3.31 -8.02
N MET A 120 -6.27 -3.43 -8.97
CA MET A 120 -7.59 -2.77 -8.93
C MET A 120 -8.70 -3.76 -9.26
N GLY A 121 -9.69 -3.86 -8.38
CA GLY A 121 -10.93 -4.62 -8.58
C GLY A 121 -12.02 -3.86 -9.35
N ILE A 122 -11.67 -2.80 -10.06
CA ILE A 122 -12.59 -1.97 -10.86
C ILE A 122 -12.16 -1.93 -12.32
N ARG A 123 -13.07 -1.56 -13.22
CA ARG A 123 -12.74 -1.41 -14.65
C ARG A 123 -11.72 -0.29 -14.87
N ILE A 124 -10.88 -0.46 -15.89
CA ILE A 124 -9.90 0.57 -16.27
C ILE A 124 -10.60 1.89 -16.64
N THR A 125 -11.80 1.82 -17.23
CA THR A 125 -12.61 3.00 -17.57
C THR A 125 -13.15 3.76 -16.36
N ASP A 126 -13.29 3.10 -15.21
CA ASP A 126 -13.89 3.68 -14.00
C ASP A 126 -12.85 4.21 -13.01
N GLN A 127 -11.56 3.89 -13.23
CA GLN A 127 -10.49 4.33 -12.35
C GLN A 127 -10.04 5.77 -12.65
N GLN A 128 -9.46 6.45 -11.66
CA GLN A 128 -8.97 7.82 -11.76
C GLN A 128 -7.47 7.98 -11.42
N PHE A 129 -6.75 6.85 -11.25
CA PHE A 129 -5.32 6.87 -10.96
C PHE A 129 -4.47 7.21 -12.18
N PHE A 130 -4.87 6.74 -13.36
CA PHE A 130 -4.09 6.85 -14.59
C PHE A 130 -4.93 7.39 -15.73
N LYS A 131 -4.27 8.11 -16.63
CA LYS A 131 -4.83 8.51 -17.91
C LYS A 131 -4.26 7.59 -18.99
N PHE A 132 -5.12 6.82 -19.64
CA PHE A 132 -4.74 6.03 -20.81
C PHE A 132 -5.17 6.75 -22.09
N SER A 133 -4.33 6.73 -23.11
CA SER A 133 -4.61 7.39 -24.41
C SER A 133 -5.79 6.77 -25.14
N PHE A 134 -6.02 5.49 -24.95
CA PHE A 134 -7.13 4.76 -25.52
C PHE A 134 -7.56 3.64 -24.58
N ILE A 135 -8.84 3.55 -24.28
CA ILE A 135 -9.43 2.47 -23.50
C ILE A 135 -10.56 1.85 -24.32
N GLN A 136 -10.41 0.57 -24.65
CA GLN A 136 -11.48 -0.19 -25.28
C GLN A 136 -12.64 -0.36 -24.29
N ARG A 137 -13.89 -0.36 -24.79
CA ARG A 137 -15.06 -0.61 -23.94
C ARG A 137 -14.93 -1.95 -23.23
N GLU A 138 -14.96 -1.92 -21.91
CA GLU A 138 -14.76 -3.10 -21.08
C GLU A 138 -16.09 -3.71 -20.64
N PRO A 139 -16.19 -5.04 -20.58
CA PRO A 139 -17.29 -5.72 -19.92
C PRO A 139 -17.27 -5.46 -18.40
N VAL A 140 -18.37 -5.74 -17.73
CA VAL A 140 -18.45 -5.69 -16.28
C VAL A 140 -17.42 -6.64 -15.66
N MET A 141 -16.73 -6.17 -14.63
CA MET A 141 -15.77 -6.99 -13.87
C MET A 141 -16.50 -8.08 -13.09
N LYS A 142 -15.93 -9.28 -13.06
CA LYS A 142 -16.38 -10.39 -12.20
C LYS A 142 -15.69 -10.29 -10.84
N GLU A 143 -16.27 -10.89 -9.82
CA GLU A 143 -15.72 -10.89 -8.45
C GLU A 143 -14.28 -11.40 -8.34
N ASN A 144 -13.89 -12.32 -9.22
CA ASN A 144 -12.55 -12.90 -9.21
C ASN A 144 -11.61 -12.27 -10.28
N GLU A 145 -11.94 -11.11 -10.77
CA GLU A 145 -11.13 -10.40 -11.76
C GLU A 145 -10.56 -9.11 -11.15
N SER A 146 -9.35 -8.77 -11.56
CA SER A 146 -8.70 -7.50 -11.23
C SER A 146 -7.79 -7.06 -12.38
N TYR A 147 -7.36 -5.80 -12.33
CA TYR A 147 -6.27 -5.32 -13.17
C TYR A 147 -5.01 -5.13 -12.35
N ILE A 148 -3.87 -5.56 -12.88
CA ILE A 148 -2.57 -5.09 -12.44
C ILE A 148 -2.14 -4.01 -13.42
N VAL A 149 -1.82 -2.83 -12.88
CA VAL A 149 -1.29 -1.70 -13.63
C VAL A 149 0.13 -1.46 -13.19
N LYS A 150 1.04 -1.35 -14.16
CA LYS A 150 2.44 -1.03 -13.92
C LYS A 150 2.95 -0.14 -15.04
N ASN A 151 3.59 0.98 -14.69
CA ASN A 151 4.18 1.90 -15.67
C ASN A 151 3.22 2.25 -16.82
N GLN A 152 1.97 2.59 -16.53
CA GLN A 152 0.91 2.95 -17.49
C GLN A 152 0.50 1.83 -18.45
N THR A 153 0.92 0.60 -18.22
CA THR A 153 0.39 -0.58 -18.88
C THR A 153 -0.53 -1.34 -17.93
N TYR A 154 -1.47 -2.05 -18.46
CA TYR A 154 -2.38 -2.83 -17.62
C TYR A 154 -2.61 -4.24 -18.19
N GLN A 155 -2.81 -5.18 -17.29
CA GLN A 155 -3.12 -6.58 -17.59
C GLN A 155 -4.29 -7.04 -16.71
N LYS A 156 -5.30 -7.62 -17.34
CA LYS A 156 -6.41 -8.24 -16.62
C LYS A 156 -5.96 -9.58 -16.04
N MET A 157 -6.26 -9.78 -14.77
CA MET A 157 -5.97 -11.02 -14.06
C MET A 157 -7.25 -11.67 -13.56
N ARG A 158 -7.22 -12.97 -13.41
CA ARG A 158 -8.27 -13.74 -12.78
C ARG A 158 -7.69 -14.50 -11.59
N TRP A 159 -8.31 -14.33 -10.44
CA TRP A 159 -7.93 -15.02 -9.23
C TRP A 159 -8.69 -16.35 -9.14
N PHE A 160 -8.00 -17.40 -8.76
CA PHE A 160 -8.66 -18.67 -8.44
C PHE A 160 -9.27 -18.57 -7.04
N LYS A 161 -10.48 -19.12 -6.90
CA LYS A 161 -11.12 -19.29 -5.58
C LYS A 161 -10.51 -20.45 -4.84
#